data_7619b9186114c1d7a950f62c2a47cd1e
#
_entry.id   7619b9186114c1d7a950f62c2a47cd1e
#
_cell.length_a   1.000
_cell.length_b   1.000
_cell.length_c   1.000
_cell.angle_alpha   90.00
_cell.angle_beta   90.00
_cell.angle_gamma   90.00
#
_symmetry.space_group_name_H-M   'P 1'
#
loop_
_entity.id
_entity.type
_entity.pdbx_description
1 polymer ?
#
loop_
_entity_poly.entity_id
_entity_poly.type
_entity_poly.pdbx_seq_one_letter_code
_entity_poly.pdbx_strand_id
1 'polypeptide(L)'
;LAFGTIDTWLIWKLTNGKTHVTDYTNASRTMIFNIRELKWDEPMLKELNIPKSILPDVKPSANLFGTWRADNTEIPITGVAGDQQAALFGQACFEPVMAKNTYGTGCFMLMNTGTTIQQSKNGLITTIAWGLEGKVEYALEGSVFIAGAAVQWLRDSLHLIDQSKDSEYFATKA
;
A
#
# COMPACT_ATOMS: atom_id res chain seq x y z
N LEU A 1 2.52 -13.41 -21.42
CA LEU A 1 1.72 -12.97 -20.28
C LEU A 1 2.63 -12.23 -19.30
N ALA A 2 2.23 -11.08 -18.77
CA ALA A 2 2.91 -10.35 -17.72
C ALA A 2 1.93 -10.13 -16.55
N PHE A 3 2.45 -10.22 -15.34
CA PHE A 3 1.71 -9.92 -14.11
C PHE A 3 2.16 -8.55 -13.59
N GLY A 4 1.27 -7.85 -12.91
CA GLY A 4 1.62 -6.62 -12.21
C GLY A 4 0.48 -6.09 -11.35
N THR A 5 0.85 -5.32 -10.36
CA THR A 5 -0.04 -4.46 -9.59
C THR A 5 -0.40 -3.22 -10.43
N ILE A 6 -1.30 -2.38 -9.95
CA ILE A 6 -1.79 -1.23 -10.73
C ILE A 6 -0.67 -0.24 -11.11
N ASP A 7 0.32 -0.06 -10.25
CA ASP A 7 1.52 0.74 -10.50
C ASP A 7 2.35 0.19 -11.66
N THR A 8 2.57 -1.14 -11.69
CA THR A 8 3.26 -1.81 -12.80
C THR A 8 2.55 -1.54 -14.13
N TRP A 9 1.22 -1.64 -14.15
CA TRP A 9 0.44 -1.38 -15.36
C TRP A 9 0.54 0.08 -15.79
N LEU A 10 0.47 1.04 -14.84
CA LEU A 10 0.63 2.46 -15.13
C LEU A 10 2.02 2.77 -15.70
N ILE A 11 3.08 2.25 -15.07
CA ILE A 11 4.45 2.44 -15.57
C ILE A 11 4.61 1.84 -16.97
N TRP A 12 4.10 0.64 -17.19
CA TRP A 12 4.10 0.00 -18.49
C TRP A 12 3.45 0.89 -19.56
N LYS A 13 2.28 1.47 -19.26
CA LYS A 13 1.58 2.38 -20.16
C LYS A 13 2.35 3.69 -20.38
N LEU A 14 2.83 4.32 -19.32
CA LEU A 14 3.57 5.59 -19.39
C LEU A 14 4.91 5.45 -20.12
N THR A 15 5.51 4.26 -20.07
CA THR A 15 6.78 3.97 -20.75
C THR A 15 6.62 3.32 -22.15
N ASN A 16 5.38 3.25 -22.67
CA ASN A 16 5.06 2.59 -23.94
C ASN A 16 5.57 1.13 -23.99
N GLY A 17 5.38 0.38 -22.92
CA GLY A 17 5.72 -1.03 -22.83
C GLY A 17 7.21 -1.33 -22.63
N LYS A 18 8.03 -0.33 -22.31
CA LYS A 18 9.49 -0.51 -22.17
C LYS A 18 9.92 -1.01 -20.80
N THR A 19 9.11 -0.75 -19.77
CA THR A 19 9.51 -1.04 -18.38
C THR A 19 8.43 -1.85 -17.66
N HIS A 20 8.78 -3.05 -17.22
CA HIS A 20 7.94 -3.94 -16.42
C HIS A 20 8.50 -4.00 -15.01
N VAL A 21 8.03 -3.14 -14.11
CA VAL A 21 8.61 -2.88 -12.80
C VAL A 21 7.54 -2.52 -11.77
N THR A 22 7.80 -2.82 -10.50
CA THR A 22 7.02 -2.38 -9.34
C THR A 22 7.96 -1.92 -8.23
N ASP A 23 7.43 -1.40 -7.13
CA ASP A 23 8.21 -1.07 -5.95
C ASP A 23 8.00 -2.09 -4.81
N TYR A 24 8.84 -1.99 -3.77
CA TYR A 24 8.77 -2.86 -2.60
C TYR A 24 7.40 -2.81 -1.91
N THR A 25 6.76 -1.65 -1.84
CA THR A 25 5.49 -1.50 -1.12
C THR A 25 4.36 -2.22 -1.85
N ASN A 26 4.24 -2.05 -3.16
CA ASN A 26 3.25 -2.76 -3.96
C ASN A 26 3.54 -4.26 -4.03
N ALA A 27 4.81 -4.65 -4.23
CA ALA A 27 5.20 -6.05 -4.24
C ALA A 27 4.84 -6.75 -2.92
N SER A 28 5.03 -6.09 -1.77
CA SER A 28 4.70 -6.63 -0.45
C SER A 28 3.22 -6.99 -0.26
N ARG A 29 2.32 -6.43 -1.09
CA ARG A 29 0.86 -6.69 -1.04
C ARG A 29 0.44 -7.93 -1.85
N THR A 30 1.35 -8.54 -2.59
CA THR A 30 1.04 -9.66 -3.48
C THR A 30 1.00 -11.02 -2.78
N MET A 31 1.44 -11.12 -1.53
CA MET A 31 1.66 -12.35 -0.75
C MET A 31 2.73 -13.31 -1.30
N ILE A 32 3.34 -13.00 -2.43
CA ILE A 32 4.41 -13.81 -3.05
C ILE A 32 5.76 -13.11 -3.06
N PHE A 33 5.87 -11.98 -2.35
CA PHE A 33 7.10 -11.22 -2.20
C PHE A 33 7.66 -11.39 -0.78
N ASN A 34 8.92 -11.78 -0.66
CA ASN A 34 9.60 -11.94 0.61
C ASN A 34 10.11 -10.58 1.10
N ILE A 35 9.44 -10.01 2.09
CA ILE A 35 9.76 -8.68 2.63
C ILE A 35 11.08 -8.62 3.40
N ARG A 36 11.67 -9.76 3.79
CA ARG A 36 12.98 -9.84 4.47
C ARG A 36 14.12 -9.85 3.48
N GLU A 37 13.94 -10.62 2.39
CA GLU A 37 14.95 -10.80 1.35
C GLU A 37 14.80 -9.80 0.20
N LEU A 38 13.69 -9.03 0.20
CA LEU A 38 13.36 -8.01 -0.81
C LEU A 38 13.35 -8.56 -2.23
N LYS A 39 12.83 -9.77 -2.38
CA LYS A 39 12.71 -10.48 -3.67
C LYS A 39 11.45 -11.34 -3.72
N TRP A 40 11.07 -11.75 -4.91
CA TRP A 40 10.00 -12.73 -5.09
C TRP A 40 10.34 -14.02 -4.36
N ASP A 41 9.39 -14.58 -3.62
CA ASP A 41 9.56 -15.77 -2.77
C ASP A 41 9.52 -17.04 -3.63
N GLU A 42 10.68 -17.58 -3.94
CA GLU A 42 10.80 -18.73 -4.84
C GLU A 42 10.08 -20.00 -4.33
N PRO A 43 10.10 -20.34 -3.04
CA PRO A 43 9.27 -21.42 -2.50
C PRO A 43 7.78 -21.22 -2.77
N MET A 44 7.26 -20.02 -2.53
CA MET A 44 5.84 -19.69 -2.79
C MET A 44 5.51 -19.76 -4.28
N LEU A 45 6.37 -19.22 -5.14
CA LEU A 45 6.17 -19.28 -6.59
C LEU A 45 6.11 -20.72 -7.09
N LYS A 46 6.98 -21.58 -6.58
CA LYS A 46 7.00 -23.00 -6.94
C LYS A 46 5.74 -23.70 -6.48
N GLU A 47 5.30 -23.50 -5.24
CA GLU A 47 4.11 -24.12 -4.68
C GLU A 47 2.84 -23.72 -5.46
N LEU A 48 2.76 -22.43 -5.84
CA LEU A 48 1.62 -21.88 -6.59
C LEU A 48 1.73 -22.07 -8.11
N ASN A 49 2.80 -22.69 -8.62
CA ASN A 49 3.08 -22.85 -10.04
C ASN A 49 3.10 -21.51 -10.81
N ILE A 50 3.65 -20.47 -10.22
CA ILE A 50 3.78 -19.14 -10.82
C ILE A 50 5.16 -19.01 -11.48
N PRO A 51 5.24 -18.83 -12.82
CA PRO A 51 6.52 -18.62 -13.49
C PRO A 51 7.12 -17.26 -13.11
N LYS A 52 8.36 -17.24 -12.62
CA LYS A 52 9.07 -16.00 -12.27
C LYS A 52 9.17 -15.02 -13.45
N SER A 53 9.19 -15.52 -14.67
CA SER A 53 9.32 -14.73 -15.90
C SER A 53 8.12 -13.81 -16.18
N ILE A 54 6.99 -14.00 -15.52
CA ILE A 54 5.82 -13.11 -15.66
C ILE A 54 5.81 -11.97 -14.66
N LEU A 55 6.68 -12.00 -13.63
CA LEU A 55 6.71 -11.04 -12.54
C LEU A 55 7.57 -9.82 -12.91
N PRO A 56 7.18 -8.62 -12.44
CA PRO A 56 7.96 -7.41 -12.69
C PRO A 56 9.27 -7.39 -11.88
N ASP A 57 10.24 -6.63 -12.35
CA ASP A 57 11.38 -6.24 -11.52
C ASP A 57 10.90 -5.42 -10.32
N VAL A 58 11.57 -5.58 -9.17
CA VAL A 58 11.17 -4.88 -7.95
C VAL A 58 12.28 -3.91 -7.52
N LYS A 59 11.90 -2.66 -7.25
CA LYS A 59 12.82 -1.58 -6.87
C LYS A 59 12.42 -0.93 -5.55
N PRO A 60 13.35 -0.21 -4.87
CA PRO A 60 12.99 0.70 -3.79
C PRO A 60 11.97 1.75 -4.25
N SER A 61 11.15 2.26 -3.33
CA SER A 61 10.06 3.21 -3.64
C SER A 61 10.56 4.52 -4.27
N ALA A 62 11.77 4.98 -3.90
CA ALA A 62 12.48 6.06 -4.56
C ALA A 62 13.57 5.48 -5.48
N ASN A 63 13.28 5.41 -6.75
CA ASN A 63 14.19 4.90 -7.80
C ASN A 63 13.73 5.38 -9.18
N LEU A 64 14.59 5.23 -10.20
CA LEU A 64 14.18 5.46 -11.57
C LEU A 64 13.42 4.23 -12.09
N PHE A 65 12.11 4.37 -12.29
CA PHE A 65 11.22 3.33 -12.81
C PHE A 65 11.05 3.39 -14.33
N GLY A 66 11.37 4.52 -14.93
CA GLY A 66 11.27 4.75 -16.37
C GLY A 66 11.08 6.24 -16.65
N THR A 67 10.81 6.57 -17.91
CA THR A 67 10.56 7.94 -18.35
C THR A 67 9.27 7.99 -19.13
N TRP A 68 8.36 8.84 -18.71
CA TRP A 68 7.18 9.18 -19.48
C TRP A 68 7.52 10.26 -20.48
N ARG A 69 7.04 10.08 -21.72
CA ARG A 69 7.24 11.03 -22.80
C ARG A 69 5.89 11.56 -23.26
N ALA A 70 5.69 12.85 -23.10
CA ALA A 70 4.52 13.57 -23.59
C ALA A 70 4.99 14.74 -24.45
N ASP A 71 4.60 14.75 -25.70
CA ASP A 71 5.01 15.73 -26.70
C ASP A 71 6.55 15.85 -26.77
N ASN A 72 7.09 17.03 -26.44
CA ASN A 72 8.53 17.29 -26.40
C ASN A 72 9.14 17.22 -24.99
N THR A 73 8.39 16.69 -24.00
CA THR A 73 8.80 16.65 -22.61
C THR A 73 9.08 15.22 -22.18
N GLU A 74 10.22 15.02 -21.50
CA GLU A 74 10.56 13.76 -20.84
C GLU A 74 10.48 13.95 -19.32
N ILE A 75 9.61 13.16 -18.66
CA ILE A 75 9.43 13.21 -17.22
C ILE A 75 9.85 11.87 -16.62
N PRO A 76 10.91 11.82 -15.81
CA PRO A 76 11.32 10.60 -15.15
C PRO A 76 10.30 10.21 -14.07
N ILE A 77 9.97 8.92 -14.00
CA ILE A 77 9.15 8.34 -12.95
C ILE A 77 10.09 7.90 -11.84
N THR A 78 10.15 8.67 -10.74
CA THR A 78 11.18 8.49 -9.69
C THR A 78 10.63 8.07 -8.35
N GLY A 79 9.31 8.00 -8.20
CA GLY A 79 8.65 7.57 -6.96
C GLY A 79 7.44 6.69 -7.24
N VAL A 80 7.38 5.55 -6.57
CA VAL A 80 6.26 4.60 -6.62
C VAL A 80 6.01 4.08 -5.21
N ALA A 81 4.76 4.10 -4.77
CA ALA A 81 4.35 3.54 -3.50
C ALA A 81 2.89 3.09 -3.54
N GLY A 82 2.53 2.09 -2.76
CA GLY A 82 1.13 1.75 -2.50
C GLY A 82 0.40 2.90 -1.82
N ASP A 83 -0.90 3.01 -2.01
CA ASP A 83 -1.71 4.14 -1.52
C ASP A 83 -1.61 4.34 0.00
N GLN A 84 -1.64 3.25 0.75
CA GLN A 84 -1.55 3.30 2.22
C GLN A 84 -0.16 3.71 2.70
N GLN A 85 0.89 3.26 2.01
CA GLN A 85 2.28 3.63 2.27
C GLN A 85 2.56 5.08 1.85
N ALA A 86 2.03 5.50 0.72
CA ALA A 86 2.08 6.90 0.29
C ALA A 86 1.38 7.82 1.30
N ALA A 87 0.25 7.39 1.88
CA ALA A 87 -0.44 8.13 2.93
C ALA A 87 0.39 8.19 4.23
N LEU A 88 1.06 7.10 4.63
CA LEU A 88 1.95 7.08 5.80
C LEU A 88 3.10 8.08 5.62
N PHE A 89 3.73 8.08 4.45
CA PHE A 89 4.79 9.02 4.10
C PHE A 89 4.27 10.45 4.02
N GLY A 90 3.13 10.67 3.36
CA GLY A 90 2.52 12.00 3.19
C GLY A 90 2.03 12.62 4.51
N GLN A 91 1.72 11.79 5.52
CA GLN A 91 1.42 12.25 6.89
C GLN A 91 2.68 12.47 7.74
N ALA A 92 3.87 12.41 7.10
CA ALA A 92 5.17 12.60 7.76
C ALA A 92 5.44 11.65 8.94
N CYS A 93 4.93 10.40 8.85
CA CYS A 93 5.16 9.38 9.87
C CYS A 93 6.56 8.74 9.69
N PHE A 94 7.61 9.54 9.77
CA PHE A 94 8.98 9.13 9.46
C PHE A 94 9.70 8.43 10.62
N GLU A 95 9.24 8.64 11.85
CA GLU A 95 9.87 8.04 13.01
C GLU A 95 9.12 6.76 13.46
N PRO A 96 9.82 5.77 14.04
CA PRO A 96 9.18 4.61 14.64
C PRO A 96 8.06 5.01 15.62
N VAL A 97 6.97 4.24 15.63
CA VAL A 97 5.76 4.43 16.45
C VAL A 97 4.83 5.55 15.92
N MET A 98 5.27 6.38 14.99
CA MET A 98 4.34 7.29 14.31
C MET A 98 3.36 6.50 13.45
N ALA A 99 2.09 6.90 13.51
CA ALA A 99 1.01 6.19 12.84
C ALA A 99 0.05 7.13 12.14
N LYS A 100 -0.50 6.69 11.03
CA LYS A 100 -1.64 7.32 10.36
C LYS A 100 -2.84 6.39 10.40
N ASN A 101 -4.03 6.96 10.33
CA ASN A 101 -5.25 6.19 10.11
C ASN A 101 -6.08 6.85 9.00
N THR A 102 -6.37 6.09 7.96
CA THR A 102 -7.22 6.54 6.87
C THR A 102 -8.66 6.11 7.15
N TYR A 103 -9.54 7.08 7.35
CA TYR A 103 -10.97 6.85 7.55
C TYR A 103 -11.73 6.98 6.23
N GLY A 104 -12.44 5.92 5.85
CA GLY A 104 -13.31 5.86 4.69
C GLY A 104 -14.43 4.84 4.95
N THR A 105 -14.80 4.08 3.95
CA THR A 105 -15.70 2.92 4.08
C THR A 105 -15.21 1.97 5.18
N GLY A 106 -13.91 1.69 5.17
CA GLY A 106 -13.16 1.07 6.26
C GLY A 106 -12.17 2.06 6.89
N CYS A 107 -11.43 1.59 7.90
CA CYS A 107 -10.30 2.29 8.48
C CYS A 107 -9.03 1.46 8.31
N PHE A 108 -7.95 2.11 7.87
CA PHE A 108 -6.67 1.46 7.63
C PHE A 108 -5.57 2.22 8.36
N MET A 109 -5.11 1.64 9.45
CA MET A 109 -4.04 2.20 10.27
C MET A 109 -2.71 1.58 9.86
N LEU A 110 -1.70 2.41 9.64
CA LEU A 110 -0.31 1.99 9.50
C LEU A 110 0.53 2.70 10.54
N MET A 111 1.41 1.94 11.20
CA MET A 111 2.38 2.43 12.17
C MET A 111 3.79 2.09 11.70
N ASN A 112 4.64 3.09 11.53
CA ASN A 112 6.05 2.90 11.19
C ASN A 112 6.77 2.13 12.31
N THR A 113 7.53 1.10 11.97
CA THR A 113 8.34 0.30 12.90
C THR A 113 9.85 0.47 12.66
N GLY A 114 10.24 1.45 11.83
CA GLY A 114 11.61 1.67 11.42
C GLY A 114 12.15 0.51 10.58
N THR A 115 13.44 0.24 10.69
CA THR A 115 14.14 -0.81 9.94
C THR A 115 13.91 -2.22 10.50
N THR A 116 13.13 -2.35 11.57
CA THR A 116 12.89 -3.63 12.26
C THR A 116 11.55 -4.23 11.85
N ILE A 117 11.59 -5.46 11.34
CA ILE A 117 10.40 -6.24 11.05
C ILE A 117 9.77 -6.69 12.37
N GLN A 118 8.60 -6.14 12.69
CA GLN A 118 7.82 -6.50 13.87
C GLN A 118 6.76 -7.53 13.50
N GLN A 119 6.67 -8.60 14.29
CA GLN A 119 5.58 -9.56 14.18
C GLN A 119 4.53 -9.27 15.24
N SER A 120 3.31 -9.01 14.81
CA SER A 120 2.19 -8.83 15.73
C SER A 120 1.70 -10.19 16.26
N LYS A 121 1.38 -10.21 17.55
CA LYS A 121 0.65 -11.34 18.18
C LYS A 121 -0.87 -11.12 18.18
N ASN A 122 -1.33 -9.99 17.66
CA ASN A 122 -2.73 -9.53 17.77
C ASN A 122 -3.37 -9.33 16.37
N GLY A 123 -2.91 -10.04 15.35
CA GLY A 123 -3.52 -10.04 14.03
C GLY A 123 -3.19 -8.84 13.14
N LEU A 124 -2.23 -7.96 13.52
CA LEU A 124 -1.75 -6.93 12.63
C LEU A 124 -0.83 -7.53 11.58
N ILE A 125 -0.82 -6.95 10.39
CA ILE A 125 -0.01 -7.38 9.25
C ILE A 125 1.29 -6.58 9.24
N THR A 126 2.42 -7.25 9.05
CA THR A 126 3.69 -6.59 8.78
C THR A 126 3.82 -6.33 7.28
N THR A 127 4.16 -5.11 6.92
CA THR A 127 4.35 -4.69 5.53
C THR A 127 5.59 -3.81 5.39
N ILE A 128 6.01 -3.52 4.15
CA ILE A 128 7.04 -2.52 3.89
C ILE A 128 6.38 -1.14 3.89
N ALA A 129 6.97 -0.19 4.62
CA ALA A 129 6.56 1.21 4.63
C ALA A 129 7.08 1.92 3.37
N TRP A 130 8.39 1.83 3.11
CA TRP A 130 9.05 2.35 1.91
C TRP A 130 10.49 1.85 1.79
N GLY A 131 11.04 1.99 0.58
CA GLY A 131 12.47 1.86 0.31
C GLY A 131 13.03 3.21 -0.15
N LEU A 132 13.91 3.81 0.64
CA LEU A 132 14.47 5.14 0.40
C LEU A 132 15.96 5.17 0.78
N GLU A 133 16.81 5.74 -0.07
CA GLU A 133 18.24 5.97 0.19
C GLU A 133 19.01 4.71 0.68
N GLY A 134 18.69 3.56 0.09
CA GLY A 134 19.31 2.29 0.44
C GLY A 134 18.82 1.67 1.76
N LYS A 135 17.84 2.28 2.42
CA LYS A 135 17.18 1.75 3.61
C LYS A 135 15.77 1.28 3.29
N VAL A 136 15.32 0.26 3.99
CA VAL A 136 13.93 -0.21 3.95
C VAL A 136 13.35 -0.05 5.34
N GLU A 137 12.21 0.63 5.41
CA GLU A 137 11.43 0.73 6.62
C GLU A 137 10.15 -0.09 6.51
N TYR A 138 9.69 -0.57 7.66
CA TYR A 138 8.55 -1.45 7.79
C TYR A 138 7.42 -0.78 8.54
N ALA A 139 6.23 -1.34 8.43
CA ALA A 139 5.06 -0.89 9.17
C ALA A 139 4.23 -2.07 9.67
N LEU A 140 3.51 -1.86 10.75
CA LEU A 140 2.38 -2.69 11.16
C LEU A 140 1.09 -2.07 10.62
N GLU A 141 0.25 -2.91 10.03
CA GLU A 141 -1.03 -2.52 9.48
C GLU A 141 -2.18 -3.17 10.23
N GLY A 142 -3.15 -2.35 10.62
CA GLY A 142 -4.44 -2.77 11.16
C GLY A 142 -5.57 -2.33 10.24
N SER A 143 -6.50 -3.25 9.93
CA SER A 143 -7.61 -2.98 9.02
C SER A 143 -8.94 -3.22 9.71
N VAL A 144 -9.83 -2.22 9.65
CA VAL A 144 -11.24 -2.32 10.01
C VAL A 144 -12.04 -2.12 8.74
N PHE A 145 -12.62 -3.20 8.21
CA PHE A 145 -13.26 -3.18 6.88
C PHE A 145 -14.56 -2.37 6.84
N ILE A 146 -15.26 -2.26 7.96
CA ILE A 146 -16.53 -1.52 8.09
C ILE A 146 -16.38 -0.45 9.15
N ALA A 147 -16.21 0.81 8.73
CA ALA A 147 -16.12 1.98 9.60
C ALA A 147 -17.12 3.05 9.17
N GLY A 148 -16.82 3.90 8.22
CA GLY A 148 -17.81 4.85 7.65
C GLY A 148 -19.01 4.14 7.03
N ALA A 149 -18.84 2.93 6.52
CA ALA A 149 -19.94 2.11 6.02
C ALA A 149 -20.97 1.75 7.12
N ALA A 150 -20.57 1.64 8.38
CA ALA A 150 -21.51 1.43 9.48
C ALA A 150 -22.42 2.64 9.67
N VAL A 151 -21.87 3.85 9.58
CA VAL A 151 -22.64 5.09 9.67
C VAL A 151 -23.58 5.23 8.47
N GLN A 152 -23.14 4.88 7.28
CA GLN A 152 -24.00 4.82 6.10
C GLN A 152 -25.14 3.81 6.27
N TRP A 153 -24.86 2.63 6.81
CA TRP A 153 -25.87 1.62 7.09
C TRP A 153 -26.91 2.09 8.10
N LEU A 154 -26.52 2.79 9.16
CA LEU A 154 -27.45 3.40 10.14
C LEU A 154 -28.36 4.41 9.46
N ARG A 155 -27.84 5.20 8.49
CA ARG A 155 -28.59 6.21 7.76
C ARG A 155 -29.46 5.59 6.66
N ASP A 156 -28.85 4.81 5.75
CA ASP A 156 -29.47 4.45 4.48
C ASP A 156 -30.33 3.17 4.57
N SER A 157 -30.00 2.27 5.51
CA SER A 157 -30.69 0.98 5.66
C SER A 157 -31.61 0.93 6.88
N LEU A 158 -31.12 1.39 8.04
CA LEU A 158 -31.91 1.36 9.26
C LEU A 158 -32.72 2.64 9.50
N HIS A 159 -32.43 3.73 8.79
CA HIS A 159 -33.07 5.04 8.94
C HIS A 159 -33.11 5.54 10.40
N LEU A 160 -32.04 5.25 11.18
CA LEU A 160 -31.92 5.69 12.58
C LEU A 160 -31.33 7.10 12.70
N ILE A 161 -30.70 7.60 11.64
CA ILE A 161 -30.15 8.94 11.52
C ILE A 161 -30.45 9.46 10.12
N ASP A 162 -30.63 10.77 9.97
CA ASP A 162 -30.88 11.40 8.69
C ASP A 162 -29.58 11.82 8.00
N GLN A 163 -28.57 12.21 8.76
CA GLN A 163 -27.27 12.67 8.28
C GLN A 163 -26.15 12.01 9.10
N SER A 164 -24.99 11.82 8.49
CA SER A 164 -23.84 11.20 9.16
C SER A 164 -23.40 11.94 10.44
N LYS A 165 -23.55 13.27 10.49
CA LYS A 165 -23.24 14.09 11.67
C LYS A 165 -24.15 13.80 12.87
N ASP A 166 -25.34 13.25 12.63
CA ASP A 166 -26.27 12.94 13.72
C ASP A 166 -25.74 11.83 14.64
N SER A 167 -24.82 11.00 14.11
CA SER A 167 -24.13 9.98 14.90
C SER A 167 -23.33 10.56 16.08
N GLU A 168 -22.69 11.72 15.90
CA GLU A 168 -21.99 12.45 16.97
C GLU A 168 -22.97 12.96 18.03
N TYR A 169 -24.09 13.56 17.57
CA TYR A 169 -25.12 14.06 18.46
C TYR A 169 -25.70 12.96 19.36
N PHE A 170 -25.99 11.78 18.81
CA PHE A 170 -26.52 10.67 19.60
C PHE A 170 -25.46 10.05 20.51
N ALA A 171 -24.20 9.91 20.03
CA ALA A 171 -23.11 9.37 20.83
C ALA A 171 -22.78 10.25 22.05
N THR A 172 -22.98 11.57 21.97
CA THR A 172 -22.76 12.48 23.11
C THR A 172 -23.88 12.44 24.15
N LYS A 173 -25.02 11.83 23.84
CA LYS A 173 -26.18 11.71 24.75
C LYS A 173 -26.33 10.32 25.38
N ALA A 174 -25.59 9.34 24.88
CA ALA A 174 -25.58 7.98 25.40
C ALA A 174 -24.61 7.84 26.57
#